data_6f07ee4c05db12f450a0f34a015d7ba1
#
_entry.id   6f07ee4c05db12f450a0f34a015d7ba1
#
_cell.length_a   1.000
_cell.length_b   1.000
_cell.length_c   1.000
_cell.angle_alpha   90.00
_cell.angle_beta   90.00
_cell.angle_gamma   90.00
#
_symmetry.space_group_name_H-M   'P 1'
#
loop_
_entity.id
_entity.type
_entity.pdbx_description
1 polymer ?
#
loop_
_entity_poly.entity_id
_entity_poly.type
_entity_poly.pdbx_seq_one_letter_code
_entity_poly.pdbx_strand_id
1 'polypeptide(L)'
;MYDALSRHRAMEFLVTRDGPHGQLRKYYRFRADRWYGGIATGDVVGCGLLCRFCWVHDAILEGPTVSGEFLAPQEAARKLMQVARSRHLSQTRLSGGEPTIGKSHLLSVLAEVERAGGFRFILETNGILLGADPSYSN
;
A
#
# COMPACT_ATOMS: atom_id res chain seq x y z
N MET A 1 -21.15 -3.87 16.61
CA MET A 1 -20.62 -2.48 16.58
C MET A 1 -19.47 -2.40 15.59
N TYR A 2 -19.44 -1.37 14.76
CA TYR A 2 -18.35 -1.15 13.81
C TYR A 2 -17.07 -0.73 14.55
N ASP A 3 -15.98 -1.45 14.30
CA ASP A 3 -14.66 -1.15 14.84
C ASP A 3 -13.62 -1.21 13.72
N ALA A 4 -13.16 -0.06 13.27
CA ALA A 4 -12.22 0.07 12.17
C ALA A 4 -10.87 -0.60 12.48
N LEU A 5 -10.37 -0.51 13.71
CA LEU A 5 -9.10 -1.12 14.09
C LEU A 5 -9.15 -2.64 14.02
N SER A 6 -10.20 -3.24 14.59
CA SER A 6 -10.40 -4.69 14.52
C SER A 6 -10.55 -5.17 13.08
N ARG A 7 -11.24 -4.40 12.23
CA ARG A 7 -11.38 -4.72 10.80
C ARG A 7 -10.03 -4.65 10.06
N HIS A 8 -9.19 -3.66 10.36
CA HIS A 8 -7.85 -3.57 9.76
C HIS A 8 -6.99 -4.77 10.16
N ARG A 9 -7.03 -5.17 11.44
CA ARG A 9 -6.30 -6.35 11.93
C ARG A 9 -6.78 -7.65 11.30
N ALA A 10 -8.10 -7.82 11.17
CA ALA A 10 -8.67 -8.98 10.49
C ALA A 10 -8.29 -9.00 8.99
N MET A 11 -8.30 -7.83 8.34
CA MET A 11 -7.92 -7.71 6.94
C MET A 11 -6.47 -8.11 6.69
N GLU A 12 -5.57 -7.87 7.64
CA GLU A 12 -4.15 -8.20 7.49
C GLU A 12 -3.93 -9.68 7.16
N PHE A 13 -4.68 -10.59 7.80
CA PHE A 13 -4.60 -12.03 7.51
C PHE A 13 -5.01 -12.39 6.08
N LEU A 14 -5.82 -11.56 5.45
CA LEU A 14 -6.36 -11.81 4.13
C LEU A 14 -5.49 -11.24 3.00
N VAL A 15 -4.77 -10.15 3.28
CA VAL A 15 -4.05 -9.37 2.26
C VAL A 15 -2.54 -9.38 2.43
N THR A 16 -2.03 -10.09 3.44
CA THR A 16 -0.60 -10.32 3.66
C THR A 16 -0.30 -11.81 3.71
N ARG A 17 0.94 -12.18 3.48
CA ARG A 17 1.48 -13.54 3.64
C ARG A 17 2.95 -13.45 4.01
N ASP A 18 3.44 -14.47 4.70
CA ASP A 18 4.87 -14.61 4.89
C ASP A 18 5.53 -15.07 3.58
N GLY A 19 6.70 -14.53 3.32
CA GLY A 19 7.49 -14.90 2.14
C GLY A 19 8.98 -15.00 2.47
N PRO A 20 9.78 -15.64 1.60
CA PRO A 20 11.22 -15.85 1.83
C PRO A 20 12.04 -14.55 1.82
N HIS A 21 11.50 -13.49 1.23
CA HIS A 21 12.16 -12.19 1.09
C HIS A 21 11.36 -11.06 1.75
N GLY A 22 10.63 -11.37 2.80
CA GLY A 22 9.81 -10.43 3.56
C GLY A 22 8.31 -10.68 3.43
N GLN A 23 7.54 -9.90 4.15
CA GLN A 23 6.08 -10.00 4.13
C GLN A 23 5.53 -9.63 2.76
N LEU A 24 4.73 -10.50 2.16
CA LEU A 24 4.00 -10.23 0.94
C LEU A 24 2.76 -9.38 1.22
N ARG A 25 2.39 -8.53 0.28
CA ARG A 25 1.19 -7.70 0.33
C ARG A 25 0.44 -7.79 -0.99
N LYS A 26 -0.89 -7.80 -0.93
CA LYS A 26 -1.73 -7.89 -2.12
C LYS A 26 -1.95 -6.53 -2.76
N TYR A 27 -1.60 -6.44 -4.06
CA TYR A 27 -1.78 -5.27 -4.92
C TYR A 27 -2.74 -5.61 -6.05
N TYR A 28 -3.52 -4.61 -6.52
CA TYR A 28 -4.38 -4.83 -7.67
C TYR A 28 -3.97 -4.01 -8.91
N ARG A 29 -3.11 -3.00 -8.76
CA ARG A 29 -2.55 -2.28 -9.92
C ARG A 29 -1.37 -1.40 -9.54
N PHE A 30 -0.58 -1.06 -10.59
CA PHE A 30 0.41 0.02 -10.57
C PHE A 30 0.09 0.97 -11.70
N ARG A 31 0.13 2.29 -11.45
CA ARG A 31 -0.28 3.33 -12.39
C ARG A 31 0.48 4.62 -12.19
N ALA A 32 0.43 5.50 -13.21
CA ALA A 32 0.86 6.89 -13.08
C ALA A 32 -0.35 7.82 -13.20
N ASP A 33 -0.35 8.90 -12.47
CA ASP A 33 -1.38 9.93 -12.55
C ASP A 33 -0.81 11.35 -12.37
N ARG A 34 -1.68 12.36 -12.44
CA ARG A 34 -1.30 13.79 -12.42
C ARG A 34 -1.24 14.40 -11.03
N TRP A 35 -1.67 13.69 -10.01
CA TRP A 35 -1.67 14.20 -8.65
C TRP A 35 -0.25 14.59 -8.23
N TYR A 36 -0.15 15.62 -7.40
CA TYR A 36 1.12 16.13 -6.89
C TYR A 36 2.14 16.53 -7.97
N GLY A 37 1.67 16.87 -9.19
CA GLY A 37 2.55 17.17 -10.32
C GLY A 37 3.05 15.97 -11.09
N GLY A 38 2.51 14.80 -10.82
CA GLY A 38 2.86 13.53 -11.45
C GLY A 38 3.44 12.54 -10.45
N ILE A 39 2.82 11.38 -10.35
CA ILE A 39 3.15 10.36 -9.34
C ILE A 39 2.92 8.95 -9.86
N ALA A 40 3.83 8.05 -9.55
CA ALA A 40 3.64 6.61 -9.74
C ALA A 40 3.00 6.02 -8.48
N THR A 41 1.96 5.22 -8.64
CA THR A 41 1.17 4.68 -7.53
C THR A 41 1.06 3.17 -7.60
N GLY A 42 1.29 2.51 -6.47
CA GLY A 42 0.89 1.13 -6.22
C GLY A 42 -0.39 1.13 -5.38
N ASP A 43 -1.43 0.47 -5.88
CA ASP A 43 -2.72 0.39 -5.21
C ASP A 43 -2.88 -0.99 -4.55
N VAL A 44 -3.05 -0.99 -3.22
CA VAL A 44 -3.20 -2.20 -2.41
C VAL A 44 -4.67 -2.60 -2.23
N VAL A 45 -4.90 -3.89 -1.98
CA VAL A 45 -6.22 -4.45 -1.66
C VAL A 45 -6.46 -4.39 -0.16
N GLY A 46 -7.69 -4.05 0.24
CA GLY A 46 -8.16 -4.16 1.62
C GLY A 46 -8.06 -2.88 2.43
N CYS A 47 -9.16 -2.56 3.10
CA CYS A 47 -9.27 -1.45 4.05
C CYS A 47 -10.37 -1.76 5.08
N GLY A 48 -10.16 -1.37 6.33
CA GLY A 48 -11.15 -1.54 7.39
C GLY A 48 -12.04 -0.33 7.61
N LEU A 49 -11.73 0.81 6.98
CA LEU A 49 -12.47 2.07 7.18
C LEU A 49 -13.43 2.34 6.00
N LEU A 50 -14.62 1.84 6.03
CA LEU A 50 -15.61 1.94 4.96
C LEU A 50 -16.11 3.38 4.75
N CYS A 51 -15.28 4.26 4.20
CA CYS A 51 -15.62 5.66 3.95
C CYS A 51 -16.69 5.78 2.88
N ARG A 52 -17.75 6.53 3.16
CA ARG A 52 -18.87 6.74 2.23
C ARG A 52 -18.46 7.45 0.94
N PHE A 53 -17.38 8.22 0.98
CA PHE A 53 -16.83 8.97 -0.17
C PHE A 53 -15.66 8.26 -0.84
N CYS A 54 -15.38 6.99 -0.49
CA CYS A 54 -14.24 6.27 -1.02
C CYS A 54 -14.41 6.04 -2.54
N TRP A 55 -13.37 6.37 -3.29
CA TRP A 55 -13.34 6.14 -4.75
C TRP A 55 -13.00 4.69 -5.12
N VAL A 56 -12.51 3.90 -4.16
CA VAL A 56 -12.15 2.49 -4.38
C VAL A 56 -13.41 1.64 -4.33
N HIS A 57 -13.52 0.70 -5.26
CA HIS A 57 -14.67 -0.21 -5.32
C HIS A 57 -14.72 -1.10 -4.08
N ASP A 58 -15.90 -1.34 -3.54
CA ASP A 58 -16.13 -2.11 -2.31
C ASP A 58 -15.48 -3.50 -2.34
N ALA A 59 -15.50 -4.17 -3.48
CA ALA A 59 -14.85 -5.48 -3.63
C ALA A 59 -13.34 -5.42 -3.37
N ILE A 60 -12.66 -4.32 -3.72
CA ILE A 60 -11.24 -4.10 -3.43
C ILE A 60 -11.03 -3.86 -1.94
N LEU A 61 -11.93 -3.13 -1.28
CA LEU A 61 -11.83 -2.81 0.13
C LEU A 61 -12.11 -4.02 1.03
N GLU A 62 -13.09 -4.84 0.68
CA GLU A 62 -13.59 -5.92 1.53
C GLU A 62 -13.11 -7.31 1.13
N GLY A 63 -12.61 -7.47 -0.09
CA GLY A 63 -12.42 -8.79 -0.67
C GLY A 63 -10.99 -9.29 -0.79
N PRO A 64 -10.63 -10.36 -0.08
CA PRO A 64 -9.39 -11.09 -0.35
C PRO A 64 -9.45 -11.89 -1.67
N THR A 65 -10.65 -12.12 -2.18
CA THR A 65 -10.91 -12.89 -3.41
C THR A 65 -10.81 -12.06 -4.68
N VAL A 66 -10.63 -10.75 -4.54
CA VAL A 66 -10.48 -9.85 -5.69
C VAL A 66 -9.19 -10.17 -6.45
N SER A 67 -9.25 -10.00 -7.75
CA SER A 67 -8.08 -10.07 -8.62
C SER A 67 -6.94 -9.18 -8.09
N GLY A 68 -5.74 -9.68 -8.17
CA GLY A 68 -4.55 -9.03 -7.65
C GLY A 68 -3.49 -10.08 -7.37
N GLU A 69 -2.31 -9.62 -7.01
CA GLU A 69 -1.20 -10.52 -6.72
C GLU A 69 -0.50 -10.16 -5.41
N PHE A 70 0.02 -11.18 -4.75
CA PHE A 70 0.88 -11.00 -3.59
C PHE A 70 2.30 -10.73 -4.09
N LEU A 71 2.85 -9.58 -3.69
CA LEU A 71 4.19 -9.15 -4.07
C LEU A 71 5.11 -9.06 -2.86
N ALA A 72 6.35 -9.48 -3.04
CA ALA A 72 7.42 -9.19 -2.09
C ALA A 72 7.73 -7.67 -2.12
N PRO A 73 8.28 -7.13 -1.02
CA PRO A 73 8.59 -5.69 -0.98
C PRO A 73 9.48 -5.21 -2.14
N GLN A 74 10.49 -6.00 -2.51
CA GLN A 74 11.41 -5.68 -3.60
C GLN A 74 10.69 -5.64 -4.96
N GLU A 75 9.75 -6.56 -5.18
CA GLU A 75 8.95 -6.57 -6.41
C GLU A 75 8.01 -5.38 -6.49
N ALA A 76 7.33 -5.07 -5.39
CA ALA A 76 6.44 -3.92 -5.31
C ALA A 76 7.20 -2.61 -5.54
N ALA A 77 8.34 -2.43 -4.88
CA ALA A 77 9.21 -1.27 -5.06
C ALA A 77 9.72 -1.17 -6.51
N ARG A 78 10.17 -2.30 -7.09
CA ARG A 78 10.63 -2.35 -8.49
C ARG A 78 9.54 -1.92 -9.47
N LYS A 79 8.34 -2.48 -9.34
CA LYS A 79 7.19 -2.11 -10.20
C LYS A 79 6.84 -0.64 -10.07
N LEU A 80 6.82 -0.13 -8.85
CA LEU A 80 6.51 1.27 -8.56
C LEU A 80 7.54 2.21 -9.20
N MET A 81 8.83 1.94 -9.01
CA MET A 81 9.91 2.74 -9.59
C MET A 81 9.99 2.61 -11.11
N GLN A 82 9.64 1.45 -11.66
CA GLN A 82 9.57 1.24 -13.11
C GLN A 82 8.50 2.14 -13.74
N VAL A 83 7.32 2.24 -13.14
CA VAL A 83 6.27 3.18 -13.59
C VAL A 83 6.78 4.62 -13.52
N ALA A 84 7.41 5.00 -12.41
CA ALA A 84 7.96 6.35 -12.24
C ALA A 84 8.99 6.68 -13.32
N ARG A 85 9.96 5.81 -13.55
CA ARG A 85 11.02 6.01 -14.55
C ARG A 85 10.47 6.08 -15.98
N SER A 86 9.51 5.22 -16.33
CA SER A 86 8.90 5.18 -17.68
C SER A 86 8.13 6.47 -18.01
N ARG A 87 7.72 7.23 -17.00
CA ARG A 87 6.99 8.49 -17.14
C ARG A 87 7.81 9.71 -16.71
N HIS A 88 9.09 9.54 -16.43
CA HIS A 88 9.99 10.60 -15.94
C HIS A 88 9.47 11.29 -14.67
N LEU A 89 8.92 10.49 -13.74
CA LEU A 89 8.38 10.97 -12.47
C LEU A 89 9.39 10.76 -11.35
N SER A 90 9.42 11.69 -10.40
CA SER A 90 10.29 11.64 -9.20
C SER A 90 9.50 11.36 -7.91
N GLN A 91 8.22 11.08 -8.02
CA GLN A 91 7.36 10.81 -6.87
C GLN A 91 6.73 9.43 -6.99
N THR A 92 6.66 8.73 -5.88
CA THR A 92 6.03 7.42 -5.73
C THR A 92 5.03 7.43 -4.59
N ARG A 93 4.01 6.59 -4.67
CA ARG A 93 2.93 6.54 -3.69
C ARG A 93 2.41 5.12 -3.49
N LEU A 94 2.03 4.79 -2.27
CA LEU A 94 1.13 3.68 -2.00
C LEU A 94 -0.24 4.23 -1.60
N SER A 95 -1.29 3.66 -2.19
CA SER A 95 -2.69 4.08 -2.04
C SER A 95 -3.61 2.87 -2.30
N GLY A 96 -4.83 3.11 -2.77
CA GLY A 96 -5.82 2.06 -3.04
C GLY A 96 -6.66 1.76 -1.81
N GLY A 97 -6.53 0.58 -1.24
CA GLY A 97 -7.01 0.26 0.10
C GLY A 97 -6.17 0.98 1.16
N GLU A 98 -5.88 0.32 2.28
CA GLU A 98 -5.06 0.92 3.35
C GLU A 98 -3.62 0.36 3.33
N PRO A 99 -2.62 1.16 2.91
CA PRO A 99 -1.25 0.69 2.80
C PRO A 99 -0.56 0.32 4.11
N THR A 100 -1.02 0.84 5.25
CA THR A 100 -0.44 0.52 6.56
C THR A 100 -0.82 -0.88 7.07
N ILE A 101 -1.78 -1.54 6.44
CA ILE A 101 -2.02 -2.97 6.66
C ILE A 101 -0.83 -3.74 6.05
N GLY A 102 -0.11 -4.48 6.88
CA GLY A 102 1.16 -5.11 6.50
C GLY A 102 2.35 -4.19 6.74
N LYS A 103 2.56 -3.82 7.99
CA LYS A 103 3.62 -2.89 8.41
C LYS A 103 5.01 -3.27 7.90
N SER A 104 5.39 -4.53 8.09
CA SER A 104 6.72 -5.02 7.68
C SER A 104 6.93 -4.86 6.17
N HIS A 105 5.90 -5.15 5.37
CA HIS A 105 5.94 -4.93 3.93
C HIS A 105 6.12 -3.45 3.58
N LEU A 106 5.32 -2.57 4.17
CA LEU A 106 5.39 -1.13 3.92
C LEU A 106 6.78 -0.57 4.22
N LEU A 107 7.32 -0.89 5.40
CA LEU A 107 8.65 -0.40 5.80
C LEU A 107 9.76 -0.91 4.86
N SER A 108 9.64 -2.16 4.40
CA SER A 108 10.60 -2.72 3.43
C SER A 108 10.49 -2.06 2.06
N VAL A 109 9.28 -1.75 1.58
CA VAL A 109 9.09 -1.00 0.33
C VAL A 109 9.70 0.40 0.43
N LEU A 110 9.48 1.09 1.55
CA LEU A 110 10.09 2.40 1.82
C LEU A 110 11.61 2.33 1.75
N ALA A 111 12.20 1.34 2.41
CA ALA A 111 13.66 1.15 2.41
C ALA A 111 14.21 0.89 1.00
N GLU A 112 13.50 0.13 0.17
CA GLU A 112 13.90 -0.13 -1.22
C GLU A 112 13.85 1.14 -2.07
N VAL A 113 12.80 1.95 -1.94
CA VAL A 113 12.67 3.21 -2.66
C VAL A 113 13.74 4.22 -2.23
N GLU A 114 13.99 4.31 -0.92
CA GLU A 114 15.03 5.18 -0.36
C GLU A 114 16.44 4.77 -0.84
N ARG A 115 16.73 3.48 -0.84
CA ARG A 115 18.01 2.96 -1.31
C ARG A 115 18.28 3.26 -2.79
N ALA A 116 17.24 3.21 -3.62
CA ALA A 116 17.36 3.56 -5.03
C ALA A 116 17.69 5.04 -5.24
N GLY A 117 17.23 5.92 -4.34
CA GLY A 117 17.43 7.35 -4.42
C GLY A 117 16.63 8.03 -5.54
N GLY A 118 16.50 9.35 -5.45
CA GLY A 118 15.86 10.16 -6.48
C GLY A 118 14.32 10.14 -6.47
N PHE A 119 13.70 9.49 -5.49
CA PHE A 119 12.24 9.45 -5.37
C PHE A 119 11.78 10.03 -4.04
N ARG A 120 10.72 10.85 -4.11
CA ARG A 120 9.93 11.20 -2.94
C ARG A 120 8.84 10.13 -2.78
N PHE A 121 8.70 9.58 -1.58
CA PHE A 121 7.63 8.66 -1.27
C PHE A 121 6.47 9.38 -0.56
N ILE A 122 5.25 9.12 -1.01
CA ILE A 122 4.03 9.64 -0.41
C ILE A 122 3.20 8.44 0.07
N LEU A 123 2.81 8.46 1.34
CA LEU A 123 1.90 7.48 1.93
C LEU A 123 0.52 8.10 2.07
N GLU A 124 -0.47 7.53 1.39
CA GLU A 124 -1.88 7.87 1.62
C GLU A 124 -2.50 6.84 2.56
N THR A 125 -2.90 7.28 3.74
CA THR A 125 -3.41 6.41 4.79
C THR A 125 -4.56 7.06 5.55
N ASN A 126 -5.47 6.25 6.07
CA ASN A 126 -6.51 6.70 6.99
C ASN A 126 -5.98 6.94 8.42
N GLY A 127 -4.74 6.58 8.71
CA GLY A 127 -4.07 6.84 9.99
C GLY A 127 -4.45 5.94 11.15
N ILE A 128 -5.42 5.04 11.01
CA ILE A 128 -5.93 4.22 12.13
C ILE A 128 -4.82 3.35 12.73
N LEU A 129 -4.09 2.62 11.90
CA LEU A 129 -2.99 1.77 12.39
C LEU A 129 -1.80 2.59 12.86
N LEU A 130 -1.52 3.74 12.25
CA LEU A 130 -0.47 4.65 12.73
C LEU A 130 -0.75 5.15 14.15
N GLY A 131 -2.01 5.50 14.43
CA GLY A 131 -2.41 5.94 15.76
C GLY A 131 -2.47 4.82 16.80
N ALA A 132 -2.76 3.60 16.37
CA ALA A 132 -2.91 2.44 17.26
C ALA A 132 -1.59 1.71 17.58
N ASP A 133 -0.58 1.89 16.75
CA ASP A 133 0.74 1.22 16.90
C ASP A 133 1.87 2.26 17.00
N PRO A 134 2.33 2.56 18.23
CA PRO A 134 3.41 3.54 18.43
C PRO A 134 4.72 3.19 17.71
N SER A 135 4.92 1.92 17.36
CA SER A 135 6.14 1.49 16.66
C SER A 135 6.21 1.95 15.20
N TYR A 136 5.14 2.52 14.64
CA TYR A 136 5.21 3.24 13.37
C TYR A 136 5.96 4.57 13.46
N SER A 137 6.13 5.13 14.67
CA SER A 137 6.74 6.44 14.91
C SER A 137 8.23 6.38 15.25
N ASN A 138 8.80 5.18 15.34
CA ASN A 138 10.17 4.96 15.77
C ASN A 138 11.09 4.56 14.62
#